data_826aa650e0d219163b13a12cb3b47b2b
#
_entry.id   826aa650e0d219163b13a12cb3b47b2b
#
_cell.length_a   1.000
_cell.length_b   1.000
_cell.length_c   1.000
_cell.angle_alpha   90.00
_cell.angle_beta   90.00
_cell.angle_gamma   90.00
#
_symmetry.space_group_name_H-M   'P 1'
#
loop_
_entity.id
_entity.type
_entity.pdbx_description
1 polymer ?
#
loop_
_entity_poly.entity_id
_entity_poly.type
_entity_poly.pdbx_seq_one_letter_code
_entity_poly.pdbx_strand_id
1 'polypeptide(L)'
;MEKKKIITIVLLVTLPITAGLATFFIARAIYDYHYQKERQKIYEAAYQMHYNDRCALFEEENKHLSNVDVSFIGDSLTEGYDVKAYYSQYNVVNRGIGGDTTFGVEKRLKVSAYDVNPKVATLLIGANNFDTMFDNYENILKGFKENISETKIILLSLTSMTKEWGRNNQKAQRNNEKIKEYADQYGYTYVDLYNPLLDENTNELRIEYTTDGGHLTPLGYEKITSIIEPVISQQLN
;
A
#
# COMPACT_ATOMS: atom_id res chain seq x y z
N MET A 1 14.37 46.73 -49.86
CA MET A 1 14.84 47.28 -48.57
C MET A 1 13.82 47.15 -47.45
N GLU A 2 12.52 47.33 -47.64
CA GLU A 2 11.49 47.23 -46.60
C GLU A 2 11.32 45.87 -45.97
N LYS A 3 11.28 44.78 -46.75
CA LYS A 3 11.09 43.41 -46.20
C LYS A 3 12.22 43.02 -45.22
N LYS A 4 13.45 43.43 -45.47
CA LYS A 4 14.58 43.15 -44.55
C LYS A 4 14.46 43.90 -43.24
N LYS A 5 13.98 45.16 -43.28
CA LYS A 5 13.74 45.97 -42.07
C LYS A 5 12.60 45.38 -41.20
N ILE A 6 11.55 44.88 -41.81
CA ILE A 6 10.41 44.27 -41.11
C ILE A 6 10.88 42.97 -40.44
N ILE A 7 11.62 42.12 -41.10
CA ILE A 7 12.17 40.88 -40.53
C ILE A 7 13.09 41.17 -39.34
N THR A 8 13.97 42.17 -39.45
CA THR A 8 14.86 42.58 -38.36
C THR A 8 14.09 43.07 -37.14
N ILE A 9 13.04 43.88 -37.31
CA ILE A 9 12.18 44.39 -36.22
C ILE A 9 11.43 43.22 -35.55
N VAL A 10 10.86 42.31 -36.33
CA VAL A 10 10.19 41.11 -35.79
C VAL A 10 11.13 40.28 -34.97
N LEU A 11 12.35 39.99 -35.44
CA LEU A 11 13.33 39.24 -34.70
C LEU A 11 13.80 39.94 -33.42
N LEU A 12 13.98 41.26 -33.44
CA LEU A 12 14.38 42.06 -32.29
C LEU A 12 13.33 42.05 -31.17
N VAL A 13 12.05 41.87 -31.51
CA VAL A 13 10.95 41.84 -30.53
C VAL A 13 10.66 40.39 -30.07
N THR A 14 10.65 39.43 -30.99
CA THR A 14 10.27 38.05 -30.67
C THR A 14 11.36 37.28 -29.91
N LEU A 15 12.63 37.49 -30.25
CA LEU A 15 13.74 36.82 -29.58
C LEU A 15 13.83 37.09 -28.07
N PRO A 16 13.75 38.35 -27.58
CA PRO A 16 13.77 38.60 -26.15
C PRO A 16 12.54 38.02 -25.42
N ILE A 17 11.37 38.04 -26.06
CA ILE A 17 10.13 37.48 -25.47
C ILE A 17 10.25 35.97 -25.33
N THR A 18 10.70 35.28 -26.39
CA THR A 18 10.88 33.82 -26.35
C THR A 18 11.96 33.42 -25.36
N ALA A 19 13.08 34.17 -25.31
CA ALA A 19 14.14 33.93 -24.32
C ALA A 19 13.63 34.15 -22.88
N GLY A 20 12.84 35.20 -22.63
CA GLY A 20 12.24 35.46 -21.33
C GLY A 20 11.26 34.37 -20.90
N LEU A 21 10.40 33.89 -21.79
CA LEU A 21 9.52 32.77 -21.54
C LEU A 21 10.28 31.49 -21.25
N ALA A 22 11.31 31.17 -22.05
CA ALA A 22 12.12 30.00 -21.81
C ALA A 22 12.81 30.05 -20.45
N THR A 23 13.39 31.20 -20.07
CA THR A 23 14.02 31.38 -18.75
C THR A 23 13.00 31.22 -17.61
N PHE A 24 11.80 31.77 -17.77
CA PHE A 24 10.71 31.59 -16.79
C PHE A 24 10.32 30.12 -16.60
N PHE A 25 10.12 29.38 -17.69
CA PHE A 25 9.76 27.96 -17.59
C PHE A 25 10.89 27.10 -16.98
N ILE A 26 12.14 27.40 -17.32
CA ILE A 26 13.30 26.72 -16.72
C ILE A 26 13.37 27.01 -15.21
N ALA A 27 13.26 28.28 -14.82
CA ALA A 27 13.29 28.66 -13.40
C ALA A 27 12.14 28.02 -12.64
N ARG A 28 10.94 27.97 -13.24
CA ARG A 28 9.76 27.28 -12.66
C ARG A 28 10.01 25.80 -12.49
N ALA A 29 10.54 25.13 -13.51
CA ALA A 29 10.83 23.69 -13.44
C ALA A 29 11.89 23.37 -12.36
N ILE A 30 12.93 24.20 -12.22
CA ILE A 30 13.94 24.06 -11.16
C ILE A 30 13.29 24.25 -9.78
N TYR A 31 12.46 25.27 -9.61
CA TYR A 31 11.74 25.50 -8.36
C TYR A 31 10.85 24.30 -8.00
N ASP A 32 10.02 23.85 -8.97
CA ASP A 32 9.12 22.72 -8.75
C ASP A 32 9.89 21.45 -8.41
N TYR A 33 11.03 21.20 -9.06
CA TYR A 33 11.92 20.07 -8.74
C TYR A 33 12.43 20.14 -7.30
N HIS A 34 12.96 21.28 -6.87
CA HIS A 34 13.46 21.45 -5.50
C HIS A 34 12.33 21.35 -4.48
N TYR A 35 11.18 21.92 -4.76
CA TYR A 35 10.00 21.85 -3.89
C TYR A 35 9.52 20.42 -3.72
N GLN A 36 9.40 19.64 -4.80
CA GLN A 36 9.02 18.22 -4.71
C GLN A 36 10.06 17.39 -3.94
N LYS A 37 11.34 17.66 -4.16
CA LYS A 37 12.43 16.98 -3.45
C LYS A 37 12.39 17.23 -1.95
N GLU A 38 12.13 18.46 -1.52
CA GLU A 38 12.00 18.77 -0.09
C GLU A 38 10.73 18.15 0.52
N ARG A 39 9.61 18.20 -0.20
CA ARG A 39 8.39 17.48 0.22
C ARG A 39 8.61 16.00 0.40
N GLN A 40 9.32 15.37 -0.54
CA GLN A 40 9.64 13.94 -0.46
C GLN A 40 10.48 13.62 0.77
N LYS A 41 11.50 14.42 1.08
CA LYS A 41 12.31 14.24 2.30
C LYS A 41 11.48 14.35 3.59
N ILE A 42 10.57 15.33 3.65
CA ILE A 42 9.68 15.50 4.80
C ILE A 42 8.76 14.28 4.94
N TYR A 43 8.19 13.81 3.83
CA TYR A 43 7.35 12.61 3.82
C TYR A 43 8.13 11.37 4.28
N GLU A 44 9.33 11.15 3.74
CA GLU A 44 10.20 10.02 4.12
C GLU A 44 10.58 10.07 5.62
N ALA A 45 10.90 11.25 6.14
CA ALA A 45 11.22 11.41 7.56
C ALA A 45 10.00 11.15 8.46
N ALA A 46 8.81 11.64 8.07
CA ALA A 46 7.57 11.39 8.78
C ALA A 46 7.18 9.91 8.75
N TYR A 47 7.30 9.27 7.58
CA TYR A 47 7.08 7.82 7.45
C TYR A 47 8.05 7.04 8.34
N GLN A 48 9.35 7.34 8.31
CA GLN A 48 10.33 6.61 9.09
C GLN A 48 10.09 6.77 10.61
N MET A 49 9.67 7.95 11.05
CA MET A 49 9.31 8.17 12.46
C MET A 49 8.10 7.32 12.84
N HIS A 50 7.00 7.41 12.05
CA HIS A 50 5.81 6.60 12.27
C HIS A 50 6.10 5.10 12.26
N TYR A 51 6.89 4.63 11.30
CA TYR A 51 7.31 3.23 11.20
C TYR A 51 8.04 2.76 12.46
N ASN A 52 9.00 3.56 12.95
CA ASN A 52 9.77 3.23 14.15
C ASN A 52 8.89 3.19 15.40
N ASP A 53 7.99 4.19 15.55
CA ASP A 53 7.04 4.26 16.68
C ASP A 53 6.10 3.05 16.69
N ARG A 54 5.59 2.66 15.52
CA ARG A 54 4.73 1.46 15.39
C ARG A 54 5.49 0.18 15.70
N CYS A 55 6.72 0.03 15.21
CA CYS A 55 7.56 -1.14 15.53
C CYS A 55 7.86 -1.22 17.02
N ALA A 56 8.20 -0.11 17.68
CA ALA A 56 8.42 -0.07 19.12
C ALA A 56 7.15 -0.43 19.91
N LEU A 57 5.99 0.05 19.47
CA LEU A 57 4.71 -0.35 20.05
C LEU A 57 4.46 -1.85 19.92
N PHE A 58 4.71 -2.43 18.75
CA PHE A 58 4.57 -3.86 18.52
C PHE A 58 5.51 -4.69 19.41
N GLU A 59 6.76 -4.25 19.58
CA GLU A 59 7.71 -4.88 20.49
C GLU A 59 7.22 -4.87 21.94
N GLU A 60 6.63 -3.76 22.39
CA GLU A 60 6.07 -3.67 23.75
C GLU A 60 4.84 -4.55 23.92
N GLU A 61 3.90 -4.49 22.97
CA GLU A 61 2.71 -5.35 22.97
C GLU A 61 3.09 -6.84 23.02
N ASN A 62 4.11 -7.25 22.22
CA ASN A 62 4.53 -8.65 22.11
C ASN A 62 4.97 -9.24 23.45
N LYS A 63 5.47 -8.44 24.40
CA LYS A 63 5.85 -8.91 25.75
C LYS A 63 4.67 -9.41 26.56
N HIS A 64 3.45 -9.03 26.20
CA HIS A 64 2.22 -9.32 26.91
C HIS A 64 1.26 -10.23 26.14
N LEU A 65 1.64 -10.61 24.89
CA LEU A 65 0.82 -11.46 24.05
C LEU A 65 0.95 -12.94 24.44
N SER A 66 -0.15 -13.64 24.34
CA SER A 66 -0.19 -15.11 24.45
C SER A 66 -1.32 -15.65 23.58
N ASN A 67 -1.10 -16.78 22.92
CA ASN A 67 -2.13 -17.49 22.15
C ASN A 67 -2.87 -16.61 21.13
N VAL A 68 -2.13 -15.85 20.34
CA VAL A 68 -2.72 -14.99 19.29
C VAL A 68 -3.34 -15.88 18.21
N ASP A 69 -4.63 -15.65 17.94
CA ASP A 69 -5.32 -16.37 16.89
C ASP A 69 -4.96 -15.80 15.51
N VAL A 70 -5.02 -14.45 15.35
CA VAL A 70 -4.76 -13.82 14.07
C VAL A 70 -3.85 -12.60 14.19
N SER A 71 -2.81 -12.52 13.35
CA SER A 71 -2.02 -11.31 13.11
C SER A 71 -2.37 -10.71 11.74
N PHE A 72 -2.86 -9.46 11.73
CA PHE A 72 -3.15 -8.72 10.50
C PHE A 72 -1.94 -7.86 10.13
N ILE A 73 -1.21 -8.23 9.07
CA ILE A 73 0.02 -7.58 8.63
C ILE A 73 -0.23 -6.81 7.34
N GLY A 74 0.19 -5.54 7.28
CA GLY A 74 -0.02 -4.74 6.07
C GLY A 74 0.33 -3.27 6.23
N ASP A 75 -0.22 -2.47 5.34
CA ASP A 75 -0.02 -1.02 5.26
C ASP A 75 -1.14 -0.21 5.96
N SER A 76 -1.49 0.98 5.41
CA SER A 76 -2.52 1.85 5.95
C SER A 76 -3.92 1.23 5.97
N LEU A 77 -4.23 0.35 5.01
CA LEU A 77 -5.52 -0.36 5.02
C LEU A 77 -5.63 -1.30 6.22
N THR A 78 -4.52 -1.93 6.59
CA THR A 78 -4.47 -2.77 7.78
C THR A 78 -4.40 -1.93 9.05
N GLU A 79 -3.60 -0.85 9.09
CA GLU A 79 -3.52 0.03 10.27
C GLU A 79 -4.87 0.63 10.64
N GLY A 80 -5.64 1.11 9.64
CA GLY A 80 -6.98 1.68 9.84
C GLY A 80 -8.09 0.67 10.14
N TYR A 81 -7.78 -0.62 10.10
CA TYR A 81 -8.74 -1.68 10.35
C TYR A 81 -8.92 -1.92 11.84
N ASP A 82 -10.09 -1.63 12.39
CA ASP A 82 -10.41 -1.97 13.79
C ASP A 82 -10.65 -3.47 13.96
N VAL A 83 -9.56 -4.26 13.78
CA VAL A 83 -9.63 -5.73 13.82
C VAL A 83 -10.18 -6.25 15.14
N LYS A 84 -9.98 -5.52 16.25
CA LYS A 84 -10.52 -5.95 17.56
C LYS A 84 -12.04 -5.86 17.62
N ALA A 85 -12.65 -4.86 17.00
CA ALA A 85 -14.09 -4.74 16.92
C ALA A 85 -14.68 -5.75 15.93
N TYR A 86 -14.07 -5.91 14.76
CA TYR A 86 -14.60 -6.79 13.71
C TYR A 86 -14.38 -8.29 13.98
N TYR A 87 -13.38 -8.65 14.77
CA TYR A 87 -13.01 -10.04 15.10
C TYR A 87 -13.00 -10.28 16.61
N SER A 88 -13.98 -9.74 17.32
CA SER A 88 -14.06 -9.77 18.79
C SER A 88 -14.11 -11.19 19.38
N GLN A 89 -14.44 -12.20 18.59
CA GLN A 89 -14.46 -13.62 18.99
C GLN A 89 -13.06 -14.27 19.00
N TYR A 90 -12.03 -13.59 18.46
CA TYR A 90 -10.66 -14.10 18.36
C TYR A 90 -9.69 -13.19 19.12
N ASN A 91 -8.55 -13.76 19.54
CA ASN A 91 -7.43 -12.96 20.03
C ASN A 91 -6.61 -12.44 18.84
N VAL A 92 -6.83 -11.17 18.46
CA VAL A 92 -6.26 -10.59 17.25
C VAL A 92 -5.30 -9.44 17.54
N VAL A 93 -4.29 -9.28 16.67
CA VAL A 93 -3.38 -8.13 16.69
C VAL A 93 -3.33 -7.44 15.33
N ASN A 94 -3.30 -6.11 15.37
CA ASN A 94 -3.10 -5.28 14.19
C ASN A 94 -1.61 -4.93 14.04
N ARG A 95 -1.02 -5.35 12.93
CA ARG A 95 0.37 -5.09 12.55
C ARG A 95 0.44 -4.29 11.24
N GLY A 96 -0.49 -3.37 11.05
CA GLY A 96 -0.50 -2.39 9.97
C GLY A 96 0.36 -1.17 10.28
N ILE A 97 1.02 -0.62 9.24
CA ILE A 97 1.77 0.65 9.30
C ILE A 97 1.44 1.48 8.06
N GLY A 98 0.92 2.69 8.25
CA GLY A 98 0.57 3.60 7.16
C GLY A 98 1.75 3.93 6.27
N GLY A 99 1.54 3.86 4.95
CA GLY A 99 2.61 4.11 3.97
C GLY A 99 3.62 2.98 3.79
N ASP A 100 3.48 1.86 4.52
CA ASP A 100 4.44 0.76 4.45
C ASP A 100 4.47 0.08 3.07
N THR A 101 5.61 -0.52 2.76
CA THR A 101 5.90 -1.23 1.53
C THR A 101 6.28 -2.67 1.84
N THR A 102 6.41 -3.50 0.81
CA THR A 102 6.93 -4.87 0.98
C THR A 102 8.31 -4.87 1.64
N PHE A 103 9.16 -3.88 1.34
CA PHE A 103 10.48 -3.74 1.98
C PHE A 103 10.40 -3.41 3.47
N GLY A 104 9.42 -2.59 3.88
CA GLY A 104 9.20 -2.29 5.29
C GLY A 104 8.66 -3.49 6.05
N VAL A 105 7.66 -4.20 5.49
CA VAL A 105 7.14 -5.44 6.08
C VAL A 105 8.24 -6.48 6.25
N GLU A 106 9.09 -6.73 5.24
CA GLU A 106 10.20 -7.67 5.32
C GLU A 106 11.11 -7.37 6.52
N LYS A 107 11.48 -6.10 6.72
CA LYS A 107 12.35 -5.67 7.82
C LYS A 107 11.75 -5.88 9.21
N ARG A 108 10.42 -5.86 9.33
CA ARG A 108 9.70 -5.96 10.61
C ARG A 108 8.96 -7.28 10.82
N LEU A 109 9.23 -8.31 10.01
CA LEU A 109 8.61 -9.62 10.14
C LEU A 109 8.80 -10.21 11.53
N LYS A 110 9.97 -9.97 12.15
CA LYS A 110 10.23 -10.44 13.52
C LYS A 110 9.14 -9.96 14.48
N VAL A 111 8.93 -8.65 14.58
CA VAL A 111 7.97 -8.08 15.54
C VAL A 111 6.50 -8.23 15.13
N SER A 112 6.25 -8.41 13.84
CA SER A 112 4.88 -8.48 13.29
C SER A 112 4.33 -9.89 13.16
N ALA A 113 5.21 -10.89 13.05
CA ALA A 113 4.85 -12.27 12.81
C ALA A 113 5.59 -13.26 13.72
N TYR A 114 6.93 -13.23 13.74
CA TYR A 114 7.70 -14.30 14.39
C TYR A 114 7.57 -14.28 15.91
N ASP A 115 7.74 -13.11 16.55
CA ASP A 115 7.58 -12.97 18.00
C ASP A 115 6.11 -13.13 18.44
N VAL A 116 5.16 -12.90 17.53
CA VAL A 116 3.71 -13.09 17.77
C VAL A 116 3.32 -14.55 17.69
N ASN A 117 3.90 -15.29 16.73
CA ASN A 117 3.62 -16.69 16.42
C ASN A 117 2.11 -17.01 16.39
N PRO A 118 1.32 -16.35 15.55
CA PRO A 118 -0.12 -16.49 15.51
C PRO A 118 -0.54 -17.81 14.86
N LYS A 119 -1.76 -18.29 15.11
CA LYS A 119 -2.30 -19.45 14.38
C LYS A 119 -2.55 -19.13 12.91
N VAL A 120 -3.01 -17.90 12.62
CA VAL A 120 -3.25 -17.38 11.27
C VAL A 120 -2.55 -16.03 11.12
N ALA A 121 -1.93 -15.77 9.98
CA ALA A 121 -1.43 -14.45 9.61
C ALA A 121 -2.02 -14.02 8.27
N THR A 122 -2.57 -12.82 8.20
CA THR A 122 -2.99 -12.21 6.93
C THR A 122 -1.94 -11.22 6.45
N LEU A 123 -1.74 -11.12 5.14
CA LEU A 123 -0.82 -10.17 4.52
C LEU A 123 -1.55 -9.37 3.44
N LEU A 124 -1.69 -8.05 3.64
CA LEU A 124 -2.21 -7.07 2.69
C LEU A 124 -1.16 -5.99 2.46
N ILE A 125 -0.32 -6.11 1.44
CA ILE A 125 0.80 -5.21 1.20
C ILE A 125 1.12 -5.07 -0.29
N GLY A 126 1.67 -3.91 -0.67
CA GLY A 126 2.15 -3.64 -2.03
C GLY A 126 1.53 -2.43 -2.69
N ALA A 127 0.45 -1.87 -2.12
CA ALA A 127 -0.21 -0.69 -2.66
C ALA A 127 0.71 0.56 -2.69
N ASN A 128 1.71 0.64 -1.83
CA ASN A 128 2.63 1.77 -1.77
C ASN A 128 3.87 1.63 -2.67
N ASN A 129 4.11 0.45 -3.22
CA ASN A 129 5.25 0.19 -4.12
C ASN A 129 4.89 -0.78 -5.27
N PHE A 130 3.81 -0.52 -5.98
CA PHE A 130 3.28 -1.35 -7.07
C PHE A 130 4.32 -1.84 -8.08
N ASP A 131 5.31 -0.98 -8.42
CA ASP A 131 6.30 -1.26 -9.45
C ASP A 131 7.40 -2.20 -8.96
N THR A 132 7.69 -2.16 -7.67
CA THR A 132 8.81 -2.86 -7.03
C THR A 132 8.37 -3.86 -5.96
N MET A 133 7.06 -4.08 -5.77
CA MET A 133 6.59 -4.92 -4.69
C MET A 133 7.11 -6.36 -4.75
N PHE A 134 7.38 -6.87 -5.95
CA PHE A 134 7.87 -8.23 -6.13
C PHE A 134 9.40 -8.37 -6.08
N ASP A 135 10.14 -7.28 -5.90
CA ASP A 135 11.60 -7.34 -5.75
C ASP A 135 11.98 -8.09 -4.47
N ASN A 136 11.10 -8.06 -3.46
CA ASN A 136 11.31 -8.73 -2.18
C ASN A 136 10.09 -9.45 -1.59
N TYR A 137 8.92 -9.45 -2.26
CA TYR A 137 7.70 -10.09 -1.76
C TYR A 137 7.93 -11.57 -1.40
N GLU A 138 8.67 -12.28 -2.24
CA GLU A 138 9.01 -13.68 -2.01
C GLU A 138 9.87 -13.90 -0.75
N ASN A 139 10.70 -12.92 -0.35
CA ASN A 139 11.47 -13.00 0.90
C ASN A 139 10.55 -13.01 2.12
N ILE A 140 9.44 -12.24 2.08
CA ILE A 140 8.42 -12.26 3.14
C ILE A 140 7.83 -13.67 3.26
N LEU A 141 7.47 -14.29 2.14
CA LEU A 141 6.86 -15.63 2.12
C LEU A 141 7.83 -16.71 2.60
N LYS A 142 9.10 -16.64 2.21
CA LYS A 142 10.17 -17.51 2.72
C LYS A 142 10.35 -17.32 4.23
N GLY A 143 10.36 -16.07 4.67
CA GLY A 143 10.45 -15.73 6.09
C GLY A 143 9.31 -16.36 6.92
N PHE A 144 8.08 -16.32 6.44
CA PHE A 144 6.96 -17.02 7.09
C PHE A 144 7.20 -18.54 7.14
N LYS A 145 7.56 -19.14 6.02
CA LYS A 145 7.81 -20.59 5.93
C LYS A 145 8.92 -21.06 6.86
N GLU A 146 9.97 -20.27 7.00
CA GLU A 146 11.15 -20.62 7.80
C GLU A 146 10.96 -20.40 9.31
N ASN A 147 10.22 -19.36 9.71
CA ASN A 147 10.16 -18.93 11.10
C ASN A 147 8.83 -19.22 11.80
N ILE A 148 7.74 -19.40 11.06
CA ILE A 148 6.39 -19.67 11.60
C ILE A 148 5.68 -20.73 10.74
N SER A 149 6.34 -21.86 10.51
CA SER A 149 5.87 -22.91 9.58
C SER A 149 4.49 -23.49 9.91
N GLU A 150 4.07 -23.45 11.17
CA GLU A 150 2.76 -23.95 11.62
C GLU A 150 1.65 -22.90 11.45
N THR A 151 1.99 -21.62 11.24
CA THR A 151 1.02 -20.55 11.01
C THR A 151 0.37 -20.70 9.63
N LYS A 152 -0.96 -20.62 9.59
CA LYS A 152 -1.70 -20.58 8.33
C LYS A 152 -1.61 -19.17 7.72
N ILE A 153 -1.08 -19.04 6.52
CA ILE A 153 -0.89 -17.75 5.86
C ILE A 153 -2.03 -17.48 4.87
N ILE A 154 -2.62 -16.30 4.97
CA ILE A 154 -3.65 -15.80 4.05
C ILE A 154 -3.08 -14.58 3.32
N LEU A 155 -2.88 -14.70 2.01
CA LEU A 155 -2.47 -13.59 1.16
C LEU A 155 -3.73 -12.89 0.63
N LEU A 156 -3.89 -11.62 0.99
CA LEU A 156 -4.99 -10.79 0.54
C LEU A 156 -4.59 -10.07 -0.75
N SER A 157 -5.49 -10.00 -1.71
CA SER A 157 -5.26 -9.20 -2.92
C SER A 157 -5.18 -7.70 -2.57
N LEU A 158 -4.49 -6.92 -3.39
CA LEU A 158 -4.66 -5.46 -3.40
C LEU A 158 -6.13 -5.14 -3.73
N THR A 159 -6.66 -4.09 -3.11
CA THR A 159 -8.02 -3.62 -3.36
C THR A 159 -8.11 -2.86 -4.69
N SER A 160 -9.32 -2.70 -5.25
CA SER A 160 -9.58 -1.69 -6.27
C SER A 160 -9.43 -0.28 -5.69
N MET A 161 -9.22 0.71 -6.56
CA MET A 161 -9.03 2.11 -6.20
C MET A 161 -9.79 2.99 -7.17
N THR A 162 -10.12 4.23 -6.78
CA THR A 162 -10.68 5.20 -7.72
C THR A 162 -9.56 5.83 -8.56
N LYS A 163 -9.95 6.43 -9.66
CA LYS A 163 -9.05 7.10 -10.59
C LYS A 163 -8.33 8.29 -9.94
N GLU A 164 -9.03 9.00 -9.04
CA GLU A 164 -8.50 10.15 -8.29
C GLU A 164 -7.38 9.76 -7.34
N TRP A 165 -7.34 8.50 -6.86
CA TRP A 165 -6.24 8.00 -6.04
C TRP A 165 -4.89 7.98 -6.77
N GLY A 166 -4.92 8.13 -8.12
CA GLY A 166 -3.71 8.26 -8.93
C GLY A 166 -2.94 6.95 -9.13
N ARG A 167 -3.55 5.80 -8.81
CA ARG A 167 -2.96 4.47 -9.01
C ARG A 167 -3.74 3.69 -10.08
N ASN A 168 -3.12 2.64 -10.61
CA ASN A 168 -3.61 1.94 -11.80
C ASN A 168 -4.24 0.58 -11.43
N ASN A 169 -5.56 0.48 -11.54
CA ASN A 169 -6.31 -0.75 -11.28
C ASN A 169 -5.89 -1.93 -12.17
N GLN A 170 -5.54 -1.71 -13.44
CA GLN A 170 -5.04 -2.79 -14.30
C GLN A 170 -3.72 -3.36 -13.78
N LYS A 171 -2.88 -2.50 -13.17
CA LYS A 171 -1.64 -2.95 -12.54
C LYS A 171 -1.92 -3.71 -11.25
N ALA A 172 -2.88 -3.24 -10.43
CA ALA A 172 -3.34 -3.96 -9.25
C ALA A 172 -3.84 -5.38 -9.61
N GLN A 173 -4.63 -5.52 -10.67
CA GLN A 173 -5.09 -6.83 -11.16
C GLN A 173 -3.93 -7.75 -11.52
N ARG A 174 -2.96 -7.27 -12.34
CA ARG A 174 -1.77 -8.08 -12.68
C ARG A 174 -0.95 -8.48 -11.46
N ASN A 175 -0.81 -7.56 -10.50
CA ASN A 175 -0.12 -7.86 -9.25
C ASN A 175 -0.90 -8.91 -8.43
N ASN A 176 -2.22 -8.84 -8.41
CA ASN A 176 -3.08 -9.81 -7.73
C ASN A 176 -2.99 -11.22 -8.33
N GLU A 177 -2.89 -11.33 -9.66
CA GLU A 177 -2.60 -12.60 -10.33
C GLU A 177 -1.29 -13.21 -9.79
N LYS A 178 -0.24 -12.41 -9.69
CA LYS A 178 1.06 -12.87 -9.17
C LYS A 178 1.01 -13.20 -7.67
N ILE A 179 0.27 -12.45 -6.86
CA ILE A 179 0.05 -12.81 -5.43
C ILE A 179 -0.63 -14.18 -5.34
N LYS A 180 -1.63 -14.43 -6.20
CA LYS A 180 -2.33 -15.72 -6.27
C LYS A 180 -1.38 -16.86 -6.68
N GLU A 181 -0.54 -16.65 -7.69
CA GLU A 181 0.49 -17.62 -8.08
C GLU A 181 1.44 -17.96 -6.91
N TYR A 182 1.86 -16.96 -6.15
CA TYR A 182 2.66 -17.19 -4.95
C TYR A 182 1.89 -17.94 -3.87
N ALA A 183 0.60 -17.66 -3.66
CA ALA A 183 -0.21 -18.42 -2.72
C ALA A 183 -0.23 -19.91 -3.10
N ASP A 184 -0.47 -20.20 -4.37
CA ASP A 184 -0.46 -21.59 -4.89
C ASP A 184 0.92 -22.24 -4.73
N GLN A 185 2.00 -21.53 -5.04
CA GLN A 185 3.39 -22.02 -4.95
C GLN A 185 3.80 -22.35 -3.51
N TYR A 186 3.38 -21.54 -2.54
CA TYR A 186 3.74 -21.71 -1.12
C TYR A 186 2.74 -22.54 -0.32
N GLY A 187 1.61 -22.94 -0.93
CA GLY A 187 0.52 -23.61 -0.24
C GLY A 187 -0.23 -22.70 0.75
N TYR A 188 -0.26 -21.41 0.48
CA TYR A 188 -0.96 -20.40 1.25
C TYR A 188 -2.36 -20.15 0.69
N THR A 189 -3.25 -19.58 1.50
CA THR A 189 -4.61 -19.27 1.05
C THR A 189 -4.62 -17.89 0.39
N TYR A 190 -5.22 -17.76 -0.80
CA TYR A 190 -5.46 -16.47 -1.44
C TYR A 190 -6.90 -16.01 -1.20
N VAL A 191 -7.09 -14.72 -0.89
CA VAL A 191 -8.40 -14.10 -0.76
C VAL A 191 -8.49 -12.87 -1.65
N ASP A 192 -9.47 -12.86 -2.54
CA ASP A 192 -9.74 -11.74 -3.44
C ASP A 192 -10.56 -10.66 -2.73
N LEU A 193 -9.96 -9.50 -2.52
CA LEU A 193 -10.61 -8.29 -2.04
C LEU A 193 -10.88 -7.28 -3.17
N TYR A 194 -10.28 -7.48 -4.36
CA TYR A 194 -10.36 -6.55 -5.47
C TYR A 194 -11.77 -6.52 -6.08
N ASN A 195 -12.23 -7.68 -6.56
CA ASN A 195 -13.51 -7.77 -7.27
C ASN A 195 -14.72 -7.46 -6.39
N PRO A 196 -14.81 -7.92 -5.13
CA PRO A 196 -15.95 -7.60 -4.27
C PRO A 196 -16.12 -6.11 -3.92
N LEU A 197 -15.06 -5.31 -4.04
CA LEU A 197 -15.07 -3.87 -3.79
C LEU A 197 -15.24 -3.05 -5.08
N LEU A 198 -15.15 -3.70 -6.25
CA LEU A 198 -15.20 -3.05 -7.55
C LEU A 198 -16.63 -2.66 -7.94
N ASP A 199 -16.80 -1.48 -8.51
CA ASP A 199 -17.98 -1.12 -9.30
C ASP A 199 -17.75 -1.55 -10.75
N GLU A 200 -18.55 -2.48 -11.22
CA GLU A 200 -18.42 -3.07 -12.58
C GLU A 200 -18.69 -2.05 -13.70
N ASN A 201 -19.43 -0.96 -13.43
CA ASN A 201 -19.73 0.05 -14.43
C ASN A 201 -18.56 1.02 -14.65
N THR A 202 -17.81 1.33 -13.58
CA THR A 202 -16.70 2.27 -13.62
C THR A 202 -15.34 1.59 -13.65
N ASN A 203 -15.26 0.31 -13.28
CA ASN A 203 -14.01 -0.43 -12.99
C ASN A 203 -13.16 0.25 -11.92
N GLU A 204 -13.81 0.88 -10.96
CA GLU A 204 -13.18 1.59 -9.83
C GLU A 204 -13.72 1.07 -8.50
N LEU A 205 -13.04 1.42 -7.40
CA LEU A 205 -13.54 1.17 -6.05
C LEU A 205 -14.89 1.87 -5.88
N ARG A 206 -15.89 1.16 -5.36
CA ARG A 206 -17.20 1.74 -5.07
C ARG A 206 -17.05 2.93 -4.13
N ILE A 207 -17.70 4.04 -4.46
CA ILE A 207 -17.55 5.29 -3.75
C ILE A 207 -18.01 5.21 -2.28
N GLU A 208 -18.99 4.37 -1.97
CA GLU A 208 -19.46 4.14 -0.60
C GLU A 208 -18.43 3.39 0.27
N TYR A 209 -17.46 2.71 -0.36
CA TYR A 209 -16.42 1.96 0.35
C TYR A 209 -15.13 2.75 0.57
N THR A 210 -15.04 3.99 0.08
CA THR A 210 -13.81 4.77 0.19
C THR A 210 -14.04 6.19 0.70
N THR A 211 -13.03 6.75 1.40
CA THR A 211 -13.02 8.14 1.88
C THR A 211 -12.29 9.07 0.91
N ASP A 212 -11.29 8.57 0.20
CA ASP A 212 -10.34 9.35 -0.60
C ASP A 212 -9.95 8.66 -1.93
N GLY A 213 -10.61 7.56 -2.23
CA GLY A 213 -10.37 6.76 -3.43
C GLY A 213 -9.48 5.52 -3.21
N GLY A 214 -8.89 5.34 -2.04
CA GLY A 214 -8.03 4.19 -1.71
C GLY A 214 -8.24 3.65 -0.31
N HIS A 215 -8.41 4.50 0.70
CA HIS A 215 -8.69 4.08 2.06
C HIS A 215 -10.18 3.76 2.25
N LEU A 216 -10.45 2.74 3.09
CA LEU A 216 -11.80 2.23 3.25
C LEU A 216 -12.61 3.02 4.29
N THR A 217 -13.91 3.15 4.02
CA THR A 217 -14.92 3.55 5.01
C THR A 217 -15.22 2.39 5.96
N PRO A 218 -15.95 2.62 7.09
CA PRO A 218 -16.47 1.53 7.91
C PRO A 218 -17.25 0.48 7.10
N LEU A 219 -18.06 0.91 6.12
CA LEU A 219 -18.80 0.00 5.22
C LEU A 219 -17.85 -0.82 4.34
N GLY A 220 -16.74 -0.23 3.87
CA GLY A 220 -15.69 -0.95 3.15
C GLY A 220 -15.00 -1.99 4.03
N TYR A 221 -14.72 -1.67 5.29
CA TYR A 221 -14.16 -2.63 6.26
C TYR A 221 -15.15 -3.73 6.62
N GLU A 222 -16.45 -3.44 6.79
CA GLU A 222 -17.51 -4.46 6.96
C GLU A 222 -17.51 -5.42 5.76
N LYS A 223 -17.41 -4.87 4.55
CA LYS A 223 -17.38 -5.67 3.31
C LYS A 223 -16.19 -6.62 3.29
N ILE A 224 -14.95 -6.15 3.54
CA ILE A 224 -13.80 -7.05 3.54
C ILE A 224 -13.83 -8.03 4.72
N THR A 225 -14.36 -7.64 5.87
CA THR A 225 -14.57 -8.55 7.01
C THR A 225 -15.44 -9.72 6.61
N SER A 226 -16.57 -9.46 5.92
CA SER A 226 -17.49 -10.52 5.46
C SER A 226 -16.84 -11.54 4.51
N ILE A 227 -15.71 -11.19 3.91
CA ILE A 227 -14.95 -12.05 3.00
C ILE A 227 -13.83 -12.79 3.73
N ILE A 228 -13.10 -12.08 4.60
CA ILE A 228 -11.91 -12.60 5.29
C ILE A 228 -12.30 -13.52 6.46
N GLU A 229 -13.33 -13.16 7.24
CA GLU A 229 -13.71 -13.86 8.46
C GLU A 229 -14.04 -15.35 8.24
N PRO A 230 -14.86 -15.74 7.23
CA PRO A 230 -15.11 -17.17 6.99
C PRO A 230 -13.86 -17.98 6.68
N VAL A 231 -12.88 -17.35 6.00
CA VAL A 231 -11.60 -17.98 5.68
C VAL A 231 -10.75 -18.15 6.95
N ILE A 232 -10.67 -17.13 7.81
CA ILE A 232 -9.99 -17.22 9.11
C ILE A 232 -10.62 -18.32 9.96
N SER A 233 -11.95 -18.34 10.08
CA SER A 233 -12.69 -19.35 10.84
C SER A 233 -12.36 -20.78 10.35
N GLN A 234 -12.29 -20.98 9.04
CA GLN A 234 -11.90 -22.26 8.45
C GLN A 234 -10.46 -22.65 8.78
N GLN A 235 -9.53 -21.70 8.84
CA GLN A 235 -8.11 -21.97 9.12
C GLN A 235 -7.85 -22.21 10.61
N LEU A 236 -8.71 -21.74 11.50
CA LEU A 236 -8.59 -21.93 12.96
C LEU A 236 -9.21 -23.24 13.45
N ASN A 237 -10.10 -23.87 12.65
CA ASN A 237 -10.74 -25.15 12.92
C ASN A 237 -9.96 -26.32 12.34
#